data_c96a5c327b0f88cde6aa00a3887e3001
#
_entry.id   c96a5c327b0f88cde6aa00a3887e3001
#
_cell.length_a   1.000
_cell.length_b   1.000
_cell.length_c   1.000
_cell.angle_alpha   90.00
_cell.angle_beta   90.00
_cell.angle_gamma   90.00
#
_symmetry.space_group_name_H-M   'P 1'
#
loop_
_entity.id
_entity.type
_entity.pdbx_description
1 polymer ?
#
loop_
_entity_poly.entity_id
_entity_poly.type
_entity_poly.pdbx_seq_one_letter_code
_entity_poly.pdbx_strand_id
1 'polypeptide(L)'
;LRVSYIYISVLSIPHINMALFEARNVTKQFGSLYALNKVSISVPEQSIFGLLGPNGAGKTTLIRIINHITGPDSGELFLDGRKLKPEDVLSIGYLPEERGLYKKMKVGEQVLYFARLKGLSKAEAMRRLKYWFRKLDMVDWWGKKVEELSKGMQQKVQFVTTILHEPKLIILDEPFSGFDPVNTDIIKNEILFLRERGATVILSTHNMASVEELCD
;
A
#
# COMPACT_ATOMS: atom_id res chain seq x y z
N LEU A 1 -11.84 21.37 -20.31
CA LEU A 1 -10.79 20.36 -20.24
C LEU A 1 -10.04 20.54 -18.93
N ARG A 2 -10.43 19.82 -17.86
CA ARG A 2 -9.61 19.73 -16.64
C ARG A 2 -8.58 18.65 -16.86
N VAL A 3 -7.34 19.02 -17.13
CA VAL A 3 -6.19 18.12 -17.14
C VAL A 3 -5.78 17.94 -15.67
N SER A 4 -6.07 16.77 -15.12
CA SER A 4 -5.56 16.41 -13.77
C SER A 4 -4.11 16.00 -13.92
N TYR A 5 -3.20 16.76 -13.35
CA TYR A 5 -1.77 16.43 -13.36
C TYR A 5 -1.46 15.55 -12.15
N ILE A 6 -0.93 14.37 -12.40
CA ILE A 6 -0.21 13.60 -11.37
C ILE A 6 1.18 14.23 -11.27
N TYR A 7 1.47 14.89 -10.16
CA TYR A 7 2.83 15.36 -9.88
C TYR A 7 3.61 14.17 -9.34
N ILE A 8 4.59 13.70 -10.12
CA ILE A 8 5.53 12.68 -9.70
C ILE A 8 6.75 13.45 -9.19
N SER A 9 6.89 13.51 -7.87
CA SER A 9 8.13 13.99 -7.24
C SER A 9 9.12 12.84 -7.24
N VAL A 10 10.01 12.80 -8.23
CA VAL A 10 11.17 11.92 -8.23
C VAL A 10 12.34 12.75 -7.74
N LEU A 11 12.63 12.72 -6.46
CA LEU A 11 13.93 13.12 -5.93
C LEU A 11 14.86 11.92 -6.08
N SER A 12 15.36 11.68 -7.29
CA SER A 12 16.29 10.57 -7.53
C SER A 12 17.72 11.04 -7.43
N ILE A 13 18.43 10.52 -6.44
CA ILE A 13 19.88 10.38 -6.47
C ILE A 13 20.19 9.22 -7.43
N PRO A 14 21.17 9.33 -8.36
CA PRO A 14 21.46 8.29 -9.33
C PRO A 14 22.23 7.14 -8.66
N HIS A 15 21.55 6.28 -7.94
CA HIS A 15 21.95 4.90 -7.76
C HIS A 15 21.29 4.10 -8.87
N ILE A 16 22.07 3.27 -9.57
CA ILE A 16 21.59 2.29 -10.56
C ILE A 16 20.81 1.20 -9.79
N ASN A 17 19.70 1.57 -9.19
CA ASN A 17 18.76 0.60 -8.63
C ASN A 17 17.81 0.21 -9.74
N MET A 18 17.74 -1.10 -10.05
CA MET A 18 16.73 -1.61 -10.97
C MET A 18 15.35 -1.27 -10.43
N ALA A 19 14.43 -0.90 -11.32
CA ALA A 19 13.06 -0.64 -10.93
C ALA A 19 12.39 -1.94 -10.50
N LEU A 20 11.84 -1.98 -9.28
CA LEU A 20 11.00 -3.09 -8.87
C LEU A 20 9.66 -3.08 -9.59
N PHE A 21 9.08 -1.88 -9.76
CA PHE A 21 7.79 -1.73 -10.44
C PHE A 21 7.86 -0.64 -11.50
N GLU A 22 7.25 -0.92 -12.66
CA GLU A 22 7.10 0.05 -13.73
C GLU A 22 5.68 0.03 -14.29
N ALA A 23 5.15 1.21 -14.58
CA ALA A 23 3.98 1.41 -15.43
C ALA A 23 4.43 2.18 -16.67
N ARG A 24 4.05 1.72 -17.86
CA ARG A 24 4.45 2.31 -19.14
C ARG A 24 3.23 2.71 -19.95
N ASN A 25 3.05 4.02 -20.17
CA ASN A 25 1.97 4.61 -20.98
C ASN A 25 0.55 4.13 -20.59
N VAL A 26 0.30 3.95 -19.30
CA VAL A 26 -0.97 3.44 -18.79
C VAL A 26 -2.07 4.47 -19.00
N THR A 27 -3.13 4.06 -19.68
CA THR A 27 -4.32 4.88 -19.94
C THR A 27 -5.54 4.18 -19.33
N LYS A 28 -6.41 4.97 -18.69
CA LYS A 28 -7.72 4.52 -18.22
C LYS A 28 -8.74 5.62 -18.37
N GLN A 29 -9.84 5.32 -19.06
CA GLN A 29 -10.95 6.21 -19.30
C GLN A 29 -12.24 5.68 -18.69
N PHE A 30 -13.03 6.53 -18.11
CA PHE A 30 -14.39 6.25 -17.63
C PHE A 30 -15.36 7.21 -18.32
N GLY A 31 -16.16 6.70 -19.26
CA GLY A 31 -16.98 7.53 -20.13
C GLY A 31 -16.15 8.53 -20.92
N SER A 32 -16.37 9.82 -20.75
CA SER A 32 -15.59 10.90 -21.41
C SER A 32 -14.36 11.38 -20.60
N LEU A 33 -14.17 10.85 -19.36
CA LEU A 33 -13.12 11.31 -18.45
C LEU A 33 -11.91 10.37 -18.51
N TYR A 34 -10.74 10.91 -18.83
CA TYR A 34 -9.47 10.22 -18.65
C TYR A 34 -9.06 10.29 -17.17
N ALA A 35 -9.12 9.17 -16.48
CA ALA A 35 -8.57 9.04 -15.12
C ALA A 35 -7.04 8.90 -15.16
N LEU A 36 -6.51 8.24 -16.18
CA LEU A 36 -5.08 8.14 -16.48
C LEU A 36 -4.90 8.37 -17.98
N ASN A 37 -3.93 9.19 -18.36
CA ASN A 37 -3.62 9.47 -19.77
C ASN A 37 -2.12 9.27 -20.01
N LYS A 38 -1.74 8.10 -20.54
CA LYS A 38 -0.35 7.69 -20.84
C LYS A 38 0.61 7.89 -19.66
N VAL A 39 0.16 7.53 -18.45
CA VAL A 39 0.97 7.67 -17.24
C VAL A 39 2.08 6.63 -17.25
N SER A 40 3.31 7.09 -17.01
CA SER A 40 4.48 6.23 -16.85
C SER A 40 5.16 6.57 -15.53
N ILE A 41 5.46 5.53 -14.74
CA ILE A 41 6.22 5.65 -13.49
C ILE A 41 7.24 4.51 -13.41
N SER A 42 8.33 4.77 -12.71
CA SER A 42 9.37 3.79 -12.40
C SER A 42 9.68 3.90 -10.92
N VAL A 43 9.48 2.80 -10.18
CA VAL A 43 9.66 2.74 -8.73
C VAL A 43 10.91 1.93 -8.44
N PRO A 44 11.99 2.57 -7.93
CA PRO A 44 13.22 1.87 -7.60
C PRO A 44 13.02 0.81 -6.52
N GLU A 45 13.83 -0.24 -6.58
CA GLU A 45 13.84 -1.26 -5.52
C GLU A 45 14.28 -0.65 -4.19
N GLN A 46 13.70 -1.10 -3.07
CA GLN A 46 14.02 -0.68 -1.70
C GLN A 46 13.90 0.85 -1.48
N SER A 47 12.88 1.47 -2.08
CA SER A 47 12.59 2.90 -1.96
C SER A 47 11.18 3.16 -1.43
N ILE A 48 10.94 4.40 -0.98
CA ILE A 48 9.58 4.90 -0.69
C ILE A 48 9.23 5.92 -1.77
N PHE A 49 8.38 5.50 -2.70
CA PHE A 49 7.95 6.31 -3.84
C PHE A 49 6.65 7.04 -3.54
N GLY A 50 6.68 8.37 -3.58
CA GLY A 50 5.52 9.22 -3.35
C GLY A 50 4.62 9.36 -4.60
N LEU A 51 3.38 8.90 -4.52
CA LEU A 51 2.36 9.12 -5.54
C LEU A 51 1.47 10.30 -5.14
N LEU A 52 1.80 11.49 -5.61
CA LEU A 52 1.21 12.75 -5.19
C LEU A 52 0.16 13.27 -6.16
N GLY A 53 -0.79 14.01 -5.63
CA GLY A 53 -1.78 14.73 -6.42
C GLY A 53 -3.08 14.98 -5.65
N PRO A 54 -3.90 15.93 -6.11
CA PRO A 54 -5.19 16.21 -5.49
C PRO A 54 -6.16 15.02 -5.60
N ASN A 55 -7.25 15.09 -4.88
CA ASN A 55 -8.35 14.13 -5.03
C ASN A 55 -8.86 14.14 -6.48
N GLY A 56 -9.08 12.95 -7.05
CA GLY A 56 -9.48 12.81 -8.44
C GLY A 56 -8.32 12.86 -9.46
N ALA A 57 -7.06 12.98 -9.03
CA ALA A 57 -5.89 12.98 -9.94
C ALA A 57 -5.61 11.61 -10.62
N GLY A 58 -6.30 10.55 -10.21
CA GLY A 58 -6.11 9.21 -10.78
C GLY A 58 -5.21 8.27 -9.93
N LYS A 59 -4.71 8.73 -8.77
CA LYS A 59 -3.86 7.91 -7.89
C LYS A 59 -4.49 6.55 -7.56
N THR A 60 -5.68 6.55 -6.99
CA THR A 60 -6.41 5.32 -6.64
C THR A 60 -6.75 4.49 -7.88
N THR A 61 -6.96 5.10 -9.05
CA THR A 61 -7.16 4.36 -10.30
C THR A 61 -5.90 3.59 -10.69
N LEU A 62 -4.73 4.22 -10.64
CA LEU A 62 -3.46 3.54 -10.90
C LEU A 62 -3.22 2.41 -9.91
N ILE A 63 -3.43 2.65 -8.62
CA ILE A 63 -3.31 1.65 -7.55
C ILE A 63 -4.24 0.45 -7.80
N ARG A 64 -5.49 0.69 -8.19
CA ARG A 64 -6.45 -0.38 -8.54
C ARG A 64 -6.01 -1.19 -9.76
N ILE A 65 -5.35 -0.56 -10.73
CA ILE A 65 -4.77 -1.26 -11.90
C ILE A 65 -3.59 -2.14 -11.47
N ILE A 66 -2.70 -1.64 -10.63
CA ILE A 66 -1.56 -2.42 -10.09
C ILE A 66 -2.06 -3.67 -9.34
N ASN A 67 -3.14 -3.53 -8.60
CA ASN A 67 -3.74 -4.64 -7.82
C ASN A 67 -4.73 -5.50 -8.62
N HIS A 68 -4.79 -5.36 -9.94
CA HIS A 68 -5.73 -6.10 -10.83
C HIS A 68 -7.22 -5.98 -10.42
N ILE A 69 -7.60 -4.92 -9.70
CA ILE A 69 -9.00 -4.62 -9.35
C ILE A 69 -9.74 -4.08 -10.58
N THR A 70 -9.03 -3.35 -11.44
CA THR A 70 -9.51 -2.91 -12.76
C THR A 70 -8.37 -3.03 -13.78
N GLY A 71 -8.71 -3.24 -15.06
CA GLY A 71 -7.73 -3.29 -16.14
C GLY A 71 -7.44 -1.90 -16.73
N PRO A 72 -6.23 -1.64 -17.23
CA PRO A 72 -5.95 -0.49 -18.07
C PRO A 72 -6.63 -0.64 -19.45
N ASP A 73 -6.91 0.48 -20.12
CA ASP A 73 -7.40 0.44 -21.51
C ASP A 73 -6.23 0.32 -22.48
N SER A 74 -5.05 0.85 -22.12
CA SER A 74 -3.79 0.64 -22.82
C SER A 74 -2.60 0.86 -21.89
N GLY A 75 -1.41 0.47 -22.34
CA GLY A 75 -0.17 0.50 -21.56
C GLY A 75 0.11 -0.83 -20.88
N GLU A 76 1.23 -0.92 -20.19
CA GLU A 76 1.72 -2.15 -19.57
C GLU A 76 2.30 -1.89 -18.19
N LEU A 77 2.22 -2.91 -17.33
CA LEU A 77 2.82 -2.89 -15.99
C LEU A 77 3.83 -4.02 -15.86
N PHE A 78 4.91 -3.74 -15.15
CA PHE A 78 6.00 -4.68 -14.92
C PHE A 78 6.31 -4.74 -13.42
N LEU A 79 6.60 -5.93 -12.94
CA LEU A 79 7.07 -6.19 -11.58
C LEU A 79 8.30 -7.09 -11.66
N ASP A 80 9.38 -6.67 -11.01
CA ASP A 80 10.64 -7.43 -10.99
C ASP A 80 11.14 -7.75 -12.42
N GLY A 81 11.11 -6.74 -13.32
CA GLY A 81 11.55 -6.81 -14.71
C GLY A 81 10.65 -7.60 -15.67
N ARG A 82 9.56 -8.20 -15.23
CA ARG A 82 8.62 -8.96 -16.06
C ARG A 82 7.21 -8.37 -16.00
N LYS A 83 6.42 -8.64 -17.03
CA LYS A 83 5.02 -8.19 -17.09
C LYS A 83 4.24 -8.67 -15.87
N LEU A 84 3.56 -7.71 -15.22
CA LEU A 84 2.71 -7.98 -14.04
C LEU A 84 1.56 -8.92 -14.41
N LYS A 85 1.35 -9.94 -13.59
CA LYS A 85 0.30 -10.94 -13.75
C LYS A 85 -0.69 -10.90 -12.59
N PRO A 86 -1.93 -11.42 -12.78
CA PRO A 86 -2.91 -11.46 -11.69
C PRO A 86 -2.43 -12.16 -10.42
N GLU A 87 -1.58 -13.21 -10.55
CA GLU A 87 -1.06 -13.97 -9.42
C GLU A 87 -0.10 -13.14 -8.54
N ASP A 88 0.51 -12.11 -9.12
CA ASP A 88 1.48 -11.25 -8.42
C ASP A 88 0.85 -10.45 -7.27
N VAL A 89 -0.46 -10.26 -7.29
CA VAL A 89 -1.18 -9.62 -6.18
C VAL A 89 -1.01 -10.36 -4.84
N LEU A 90 -0.65 -11.64 -4.87
CA LEU A 90 -0.32 -12.40 -3.66
C LEU A 90 0.95 -11.90 -3.00
N SER A 91 1.91 -11.36 -3.77
CA SER A 91 3.18 -10.81 -3.29
C SER A 91 3.14 -9.30 -3.07
N ILE A 92 2.00 -8.64 -3.35
CA ILE A 92 1.78 -7.21 -3.14
C ILE A 92 0.97 -7.01 -1.86
N GLY A 93 1.44 -6.12 -0.99
CA GLY A 93 0.69 -5.61 0.14
C GLY A 93 -0.10 -4.37 -0.29
N TYR A 94 -1.41 -4.37 -0.14
CA TYR A 94 -2.24 -3.21 -0.46
C TYR A 94 -3.08 -2.77 0.74
N LEU A 95 -2.89 -1.54 1.18
CA LEU A 95 -3.70 -0.87 2.17
C LEU A 95 -4.56 0.18 1.47
N PRO A 96 -5.86 -0.08 1.28
CA PRO A 96 -6.78 0.88 0.67
C PRO A 96 -7.15 2.01 1.65
N GLU A 97 -7.50 3.17 1.12
CA GLU A 97 -8.05 4.29 1.88
C GLU A 97 -9.31 3.88 2.67
N GLU A 98 -10.22 3.13 2.03
CA GLU A 98 -11.40 2.58 2.68
C GLU A 98 -11.08 1.30 3.44
N ARG A 99 -11.65 1.16 4.63
CA ARG A 99 -11.37 0.01 5.49
C ARG A 99 -12.08 -1.25 5.00
N GLY A 100 -11.28 -2.21 4.50
CA GLY A 100 -11.75 -3.52 4.05
C GLY A 100 -11.92 -4.57 5.15
N LEU A 101 -12.07 -4.15 6.43
CA LEU A 101 -12.15 -5.07 7.55
C LEU A 101 -13.58 -5.56 7.80
N TYR A 102 -13.75 -6.85 8.11
CA TYR A 102 -15.03 -7.44 8.50
C TYR A 102 -15.40 -7.08 9.93
N LYS A 103 -16.36 -6.17 10.10
CA LYS A 103 -16.71 -5.55 11.40
C LYS A 103 -17.03 -6.55 12.51
N LYS A 104 -17.75 -7.64 12.21
CA LYS A 104 -18.19 -8.65 13.19
C LYS A 104 -17.14 -9.73 13.48
N MET A 105 -16.04 -9.77 12.73
CA MET A 105 -14.99 -10.76 12.91
C MET A 105 -14.02 -10.31 14.00
N LYS A 106 -13.48 -11.27 14.77
CA LYS A 106 -12.43 -10.98 15.77
C LYS A 106 -11.12 -10.61 15.07
N VAL A 107 -10.39 -9.67 15.66
CA VAL A 107 -9.16 -9.12 15.11
C VAL A 107 -8.13 -10.20 14.77
N GLY A 108 -7.80 -11.07 15.73
CA GLY A 108 -6.82 -12.13 15.53
C GLY A 108 -7.23 -13.13 14.46
N GLU A 109 -8.52 -13.51 14.43
CA GLU A 109 -9.06 -14.42 13.41
C GLU A 109 -8.98 -13.79 12.00
N GLN A 110 -9.32 -12.51 11.88
CA GLN A 110 -9.30 -11.79 10.62
C GLN A 110 -7.90 -11.64 10.03
N VAL A 111 -6.94 -11.19 10.86
CA VAL A 111 -5.55 -11.03 10.40
C VAL A 111 -4.97 -12.39 9.98
N LEU A 112 -5.26 -13.44 10.75
CA LEU A 112 -4.86 -14.80 10.40
C LEU A 112 -5.50 -15.28 9.09
N TYR A 113 -6.79 -14.98 8.88
CA TYR A 113 -7.51 -15.31 7.65
C TYR A 113 -6.87 -14.65 6.42
N PHE A 114 -6.62 -13.34 6.46
CA PHE A 114 -5.98 -12.62 5.35
C PHE A 114 -4.54 -13.09 5.09
N ALA A 115 -3.77 -13.39 6.15
CA ALA A 115 -2.43 -13.95 6.01
C ALA A 115 -2.45 -15.29 5.25
N ARG A 116 -3.43 -16.13 5.53
CA ARG A 116 -3.58 -17.41 4.83
C ARG A 116 -4.03 -17.25 3.37
N LEU A 117 -4.87 -16.26 3.08
CA LEU A 117 -5.21 -15.91 1.68
C LEU A 117 -3.98 -15.45 0.88
N LYS A 118 -2.99 -14.85 1.57
CA LYS A 118 -1.69 -14.48 0.99
C LYS A 118 -0.67 -15.63 0.96
N GLY A 119 -1.09 -16.87 1.25
CA GLY A 119 -0.27 -18.08 1.10
C GLY A 119 0.52 -18.48 2.34
N LEU A 120 0.44 -17.76 3.46
CA LEU A 120 1.15 -18.16 4.67
C LEU A 120 0.55 -19.42 5.30
N SER A 121 1.40 -20.31 5.81
CA SER A 121 0.96 -21.39 6.70
C SER A 121 0.36 -20.81 7.99
N LYS A 122 -0.52 -21.57 8.69
CA LYS A 122 -1.09 -21.13 9.97
C LYS A 122 0.00 -20.85 11.01
N ALA A 123 1.03 -21.69 11.06
CA ALA A 123 2.12 -21.56 12.03
C ALA A 123 2.93 -20.28 11.78
N GLU A 124 3.30 -20.03 10.53
CA GLU A 124 4.06 -18.84 10.14
C GLU A 124 3.24 -17.57 10.33
N ALA A 125 1.97 -17.54 9.90
CA ALA A 125 1.09 -16.42 10.10
C ALA A 125 0.94 -16.09 11.60
N MET A 126 0.78 -17.11 12.45
CA MET A 126 0.69 -16.93 13.90
C MET A 126 1.99 -16.38 14.51
N ARG A 127 3.16 -16.85 14.05
CA ARG A 127 4.47 -16.37 14.50
C ARG A 127 4.64 -14.88 14.20
N ARG A 128 4.41 -14.48 12.95
CA ARG A 128 4.53 -13.08 12.49
C ARG A 128 3.50 -12.18 13.15
N LEU A 129 2.26 -12.66 13.30
CA LEU A 129 1.18 -11.93 13.94
C LEU A 129 1.48 -11.63 15.40
N LYS A 130 2.01 -12.61 16.18
CA LYS A 130 2.45 -12.38 17.56
C LYS A 130 3.55 -11.31 17.64
N TYR A 131 4.49 -11.29 16.70
CA TYR A 131 5.54 -10.27 16.63
C TYR A 131 4.94 -8.88 16.42
N TRP A 132 4.11 -8.70 15.38
CA TRP A 132 3.52 -7.40 15.06
C TRP A 132 2.56 -6.90 16.13
N PHE A 133 1.77 -7.79 16.75
CA PHE A 133 0.85 -7.41 17.81
C PHE A 133 1.59 -6.93 19.06
N ARG A 134 2.71 -7.55 19.39
CA ARG A 134 3.57 -7.05 20.48
C ARG A 134 4.22 -5.72 20.12
N LYS A 135 4.77 -5.60 18.90
CA LYS A 135 5.50 -4.40 18.44
C LYS A 135 4.60 -3.16 18.42
N LEU A 136 3.33 -3.32 18.05
CA LEU A 136 2.37 -2.22 17.90
C LEU A 136 1.40 -2.08 19.09
N ASP A 137 1.63 -2.80 20.18
CA ASP A 137 0.80 -2.80 21.39
C ASP A 137 -0.68 -3.16 21.10
N MET A 138 -0.88 -4.28 20.39
CA MET A 138 -2.19 -4.75 19.93
C MET A 138 -2.61 -6.08 20.56
N VAL A 139 -1.85 -6.61 21.54
CA VAL A 139 -2.07 -7.96 22.10
C VAL A 139 -3.48 -8.12 22.67
N ASP A 140 -3.96 -7.11 23.38
CA ASP A 140 -5.28 -7.11 24.03
C ASP A 140 -6.45 -7.00 23.04
N TRP A 141 -6.16 -6.76 21.77
CA TRP A 141 -7.21 -6.65 20.74
C TRP A 141 -7.55 -7.99 20.07
N TRP A 142 -6.78 -9.02 20.35
CA TRP A 142 -6.91 -10.32 19.71
C TRP A 142 -8.34 -10.87 19.67
N GLY A 143 -9.02 -10.85 20.81
CA GLY A 143 -10.37 -11.37 20.98
C GLY A 143 -11.49 -10.37 20.70
N LYS A 144 -11.17 -9.09 20.53
CA LYS A 144 -12.15 -8.04 20.25
C LYS A 144 -12.68 -8.16 18.84
N LYS A 145 -13.93 -7.81 18.62
CA LYS A 145 -14.46 -7.63 17.25
C LYS A 145 -13.94 -6.32 16.68
N VAL A 146 -13.78 -6.25 15.36
CA VAL A 146 -13.30 -5.06 14.68
C VAL A 146 -14.19 -3.84 14.94
N GLU A 147 -15.51 -4.02 15.07
CA GLU A 147 -16.46 -2.95 15.38
C GLU A 147 -16.28 -2.33 16.78
N GLU A 148 -15.60 -3.01 17.69
CA GLU A 148 -15.28 -2.52 19.05
C GLU A 148 -14.02 -1.64 19.07
N LEU A 149 -13.30 -1.55 17.95
CA LEU A 149 -12.06 -0.79 17.84
C LEU A 149 -12.33 0.66 17.40
N SER A 150 -11.54 1.59 17.93
CA SER A 150 -11.49 2.96 17.40
C SER A 150 -10.99 2.98 15.95
N LYS A 151 -11.19 4.10 15.28
CA LYS A 151 -10.71 4.28 13.89
C LYS A 151 -9.20 4.05 13.76
N GLY A 152 -8.38 4.61 14.63
CA GLY A 152 -6.93 4.40 14.62
C GLY A 152 -6.53 2.96 14.93
N MET A 153 -7.23 2.29 15.86
CA MET A 153 -7.00 0.86 16.12
C MET A 153 -7.30 0.00 14.89
N GLN A 154 -8.40 0.25 14.19
CA GLN A 154 -8.74 -0.44 12.93
C GLN A 154 -7.68 -0.22 11.86
N GLN A 155 -7.12 0.99 11.77
CA GLN A 155 -6.05 1.32 10.83
C GLN A 155 -4.77 0.51 11.12
N LYS A 156 -4.37 0.40 12.40
CA LYS A 156 -3.24 -0.47 12.79
C LYS A 156 -3.49 -1.94 12.40
N VAL A 157 -4.69 -2.46 12.63
CA VAL A 157 -5.05 -3.83 12.21
C VAL A 157 -4.93 -3.99 10.71
N GLN A 158 -5.42 -3.03 9.94
CA GLN A 158 -5.34 -3.04 8.49
C GLN A 158 -3.90 -2.96 7.99
N PHE A 159 -3.07 -2.11 8.60
CA PHE A 159 -1.64 -2.02 8.31
C PHE A 159 -0.93 -3.36 8.53
N VAL A 160 -1.11 -3.99 9.72
CA VAL A 160 -0.54 -5.32 10.00
C VAL A 160 -1.01 -6.36 8.99
N THR A 161 -2.29 -6.36 8.65
CA THR A 161 -2.84 -7.27 7.65
C THR A 161 -2.16 -7.11 6.28
N THR A 162 -1.82 -5.88 5.91
CA THR A 162 -1.17 -5.55 4.64
C THR A 162 0.27 -6.05 4.55
N ILE A 163 1.02 -6.02 5.66
CA ILE A 163 2.46 -6.30 5.65
C ILE A 163 2.84 -7.70 6.16
N LEU A 164 1.90 -8.44 6.76
CA LEU A 164 2.18 -9.68 7.49
C LEU A 164 2.82 -10.78 6.64
N HIS A 165 2.52 -10.81 5.35
CA HIS A 165 3.09 -11.77 4.40
C HIS A 165 4.46 -11.36 3.84
N GLU A 166 5.04 -10.23 4.34
CA GLU A 166 6.34 -9.67 3.92
C GLU A 166 6.42 -9.44 2.40
N PRO A 167 5.53 -8.61 1.85
CA PRO A 167 5.50 -8.31 0.42
C PRO A 167 6.74 -7.52 0.00
N LYS A 168 7.24 -7.78 -1.22
CA LYS A 168 8.29 -6.97 -1.85
C LYS A 168 7.82 -5.56 -2.20
N LEU A 169 6.55 -5.44 -2.67
CA LEU A 169 5.91 -4.18 -2.99
C LEU A 169 4.75 -3.92 -2.02
N ILE A 170 4.79 -2.79 -1.34
CA ILE A 170 3.74 -2.32 -0.43
C ILE A 170 3.11 -1.07 -1.03
N ILE A 171 1.80 -1.05 -1.18
CA ILE A 171 1.05 0.11 -1.68
C ILE A 171 0.15 0.61 -0.55
N LEU A 172 0.34 1.85 -0.16
CA LEU A 172 -0.39 2.50 0.93
C LEU A 172 -1.17 3.69 0.37
N ASP A 173 -2.50 3.57 0.33
CA ASP A 173 -3.38 4.64 -0.15
C ASP A 173 -3.93 5.43 1.02
N GLU A 174 -3.48 6.67 1.20
CA GLU A 174 -3.79 7.57 2.31
C GLU A 174 -3.61 6.91 3.70
N PRO A 175 -2.44 6.29 4.01
CA PRO A 175 -2.27 5.43 5.18
C PRO A 175 -2.42 6.15 6.52
N PHE A 176 -2.27 7.47 6.54
CA PHE A 176 -2.30 8.27 7.77
C PHE A 176 -3.70 8.85 8.06
N SER A 177 -4.66 8.64 7.16
CA SER A 177 -6.03 9.12 7.32
C SER A 177 -6.70 8.47 8.54
N GLY A 178 -7.09 9.32 9.51
CA GLY A 178 -7.80 8.89 10.73
C GLY A 178 -6.91 8.44 11.89
N PHE A 179 -5.59 8.59 11.79
CA PHE A 179 -4.67 8.54 12.93
C PHE A 179 -4.56 9.90 13.63
N ASP A 180 -4.29 9.85 14.93
CA ASP A 180 -3.72 10.97 15.67
C ASP A 180 -2.20 11.08 15.38
N PRO A 181 -1.55 12.20 15.74
CA PRO A 181 -0.12 12.40 15.46
C PRO A 181 0.79 11.28 16.00
N VAL A 182 0.55 10.78 17.22
CA VAL A 182 1.37 9.75 17.84
C VAL A 182 1.29 8.43 17.06
N ASN A 183 0.09 8.01 16.68
CA ASN A 183 -0.09 6.80 15.88
C ASN A 183 0.44 6.98 14.45
N THR A 184 0.38 8.19 13.90
CA THR A 184 0.98 8.51 12.60
C THR A 184 2.49 8.27 12.63
N ASP A 185 3.20 8.77 13.65
CA ASP A 185 4.66 8.61 13.77
C ASP A 185 5.05 7.14 13.97
N ILE A 186 4.27 6.37 14.73
CA ILE A 186 4.48 4.93 14.85
C ILE A 186 4.43 4.25 13.48
N ILE A 187 3.42 4.53 12.66
CA ILE A 187 3.28 3.90 11.35
C ILE A 187 4.36 4.38 10.37
N LYS A 188 4.76 5.66 10.41
CA LYS A 188 5.89 6.18 9.63
C LYS A 188 7.18 5.42 9.92
N ASN A 189 7.50 5.23 11.19
CA ASN A 189 8.68 4.47 11.61
C ASN A 189 8.63 3.01 11.13
N GLU A 190 7.43 2.40 11.13
CA GLU A 190 7.29 1.04 10.61
C GLU A 190 7.45 0.97 9.08
N ILE A 191 7.03 1.99 8.33
CA ILE A 191 7.25 2.08 6.89
C ILE A 191 8.75 2.18 6.59
N LEU A 192 9.49 3.04 7.31
CA LEU A 192 10.95 3.16 7.20
C LEU A 192 11.64 1.83 7.55
N PHE A 193 11.25 1.18 8.64
CA PHE A 193 11.76 -0.13 9.04
C PHE A 193 11.54 -1.21 7.96
N LEU A 194 10.37 -1.23 7.30
CA LEU A 194 10.09 -2.17 6.22
C LEU A 194 10.97 -1.91 5.00
N ARG A 195 11.19 -0.64 4.62
CA ARG A 195 12.11 -0.25 3.55
C ARG A 195 13.54 -0.73 3.86
N GLU A 196 14.04 -0.50 5.08
CA GLU A 196 15.37 -0.95 5.50
C GLU A 196 15.52 -2.47 5.40
N ARG A 197 14.43 -3.21 5.53
CA ARG A 197 14.39 -4.67 5.35
C ARG A 197 14.17 -5.13 3.91
N GLY A 198 14.25 -4.23 2.95
CA GLY A 198 14.21 -4.55 1.52
C GLY A 198 12.83 -4.40 0.87
N ALA A 199 11.81 -3.91 1.58
CA ALA A 199 10.53 -3.62 0.97
C ALA A 199 10.59 -2.34 0.12
N THR A 200 9.86 -2.32 -0.99
CA THR A 200 9.59 -1.13 -1.79
C THR A 200 8.19 -0.63 -1.49
N VAL A 201 8.03 0.66 -1.28
CA VAL A 201 6.75 1.24 -0.87
C VAL A 201 6.28 2.28 -1.89
N ILE A 202 5.02 2.19 -2.31
CA ILE A 202 4.31 3.27 -3.01
C ILE A 202 3.37 3.92 -1.99
N LEU A 203 3.62 5.18 -1.67
CA LEU A 203 2.84 5.98 -0.73
C LEU A 203 1.97 6.96 -1.50
N SER A 204 0.66 6.74 -1.55
CA SER A 204 -0.30 7.67 -2.13
C SER A 204 -0.83 8.61 -1.05
N THR A 205 -0.66 9.90 -1.25
CA THR A 205 -1.19 10.91 -0.32
C THR A 205 -1.36 12.27 -1.00
N HIS A 206 -2.19 13.12 -0.42
CA HIS A 206 -2.29 14.54 -0.76
C HIS A 206 -1.55 15.45 0.24
N ASN A 207 -0.94 14.87 1.29
CA ASN A 207 -0.20 15.59 2.34
C ASN A 207 1.29 15.66 1.99
N MET A 208 1.75 16.85 1.55
CA MET A 208 3.14 17.10 1.16
C MET A 208 4.13 16.86 2.30
N ALA A 209 3.81 17.27 3.54
CA ALA A 209 4.71 17.11 4.68
C ALA A 209 5.07 15.63 4.94
N SER A 210 4.10 14.72 4.79
CA SER A 210 4.36 13.28 4.94
C SER A 210 5.28 12.73 3.85
N VAL A 211 5.27 13.34 2.67
CA VAL A 211 6.13 12.94 1.56
C VAL A 211 7.56 13.43 1.75
N GLU A 212 7.73 14.71 2.12
CA GLU A 212 9.04 15.29 2.41
C GLU A 212 9.78 14.55 3.52
N GLU A 213 9.03 13.96 4.46
CA GLU A 213 9.59 13.22 5.59
C GLU A 213 9.95 11.77 5.26
N LEU A 214 9.19 11.12 4.37
CA LEU A 214 9.28 9.67 4.16
C LEU A 214 9.85 9.24 2.80
N CYS A 215 9.62 10.04 1.75
CA CYS A 215 9.96 9.61 0.40
C CYS A 215 11.42 9.91 0.04
N ASP A 216 11.99 8.99 -0.74
CA ASP A 216 13.37 9.11 -1.26
C ASP A 216 13.47 10.06 -2.46
#